data_8488fc6f51e27ad18dba24cec24d2b57
#
_entry.id   8488fc6f51e27ad18dba24cec24d2b57
#
_cell.length_a   1.000
_cell.length_b   1.000
_cell.length_c   1.000
_cell.angle_alpha   90.00
_cell.angle_beta   90.00
_cell.angle_gamma   90.00
#
_symmetry.space_group_name_H-M   'P 1'
#
loop_
_entity.id
_entity.type
_entity.pdbx_description
1 polymer ?
#
loop_
_entity_poly.entity_id
_entity_poly.type
_entity_poly.pdbx_seq_one_letter_code
_entity_poly.pdbx_strand_id
1 'polypeptide(L)'
;MNFSNELSFAAEADEKDPLKHFRKKFFIPKHTDGSDVIYLAGNSLGLQPKTVKDYLEQELKDWAEFAVEGHTKAKNPWLAYHEYLTSQT
;
A
#
# COMPACT_ATOMS: atom_id res chain seq x y z
N MET A 1 2.43 16.36 -25.18
CA MET A 1 2.54 14.93 -25.54
C MET A 1 1.52 14.60 -26.62
N ASN A 2 1.95 13.96 -27.69
CA ASN A 2 1.04 13.48 -28.74
C ASN A 2 0.66 12.04 -28.41
N PHE A 3 -0.64 11.80 -28.20
CA PHE A 3 -1.15 10.48 -27.86
C PHE A 3 -1.35 9.61 -29.09
N SER A 4 -1.15 8.31 -28.92
CA SER A 4 -1.41 7.27 -29.92
C SER A 4 -2.17 6.12 -29.26
N ASN A 5 -2.97 5.41 -30.03
CA ASN A 5 -3.66 4.20 -29.57
C ASN A 5 -2.85 2.91 -29.78
N GLU A 6 -1.58 3.03 -30.17
CA GLU A 6 -0.70 1.88 -30.34
C GLU A 6 -0.20 1.36 -28.99
N LEU A 7 -0.14 0.03 -28.86
CA LEU A 7 0.36 -0.63 -27.66
C LEU A 7 1.82 -0.22 -27.35
N SER A 8 2.63 -0.05 -28.39
CA SER A 8 4.02 0.41 -28.24
C SER A 8 4.14 1.76 -27.57
N PHE A 9 3.23 2.68 -27.86
CA PHE A 9 3.19 3.99 -27.22
C PHE A 9 2.93 3.85 -25.71
N ALA A 10 1.93 3.05 -25.34
CA ALA A 10 1.59 2.83 -23.93
C ALA A 10 2.75 2.16 -23.18
N ALA A 11 3.36 1.12 -23.76
CA ALA A 11 4.49 0.41 -23.15
C ALA A 11 5.70 1.33 -22.96
N GLU A 12 5.99 2.21 -23.91
CA GLU A 12 7.07 3.19 -23.79
C GLU A 12 6.77 4.22 -22.69
N ALA A 13 5.53 4.69 -22.60
CA ALA A 13 5.12 5.62 -21.56
C ALA A 13 5.25 5.00 -20.17
N ASP A 14 4.85 3.73 -20.00
CA ASP A 14 5.01 2.98 -18.75
C ASP A 14 6.49 2.85 -18.37
N GLU A 15 7.36 2.54 -19.34
CA GLU A 15 8.79 2.37 -19.07
C GLU A 15 9.45 3.68 -18.64
N LYS A 16 9.01 4.81 -19.18
CA LYS A 16 9.53 6.14 -18.84
C LYS A 16 8.90 6.73 -17.58
N ASP A 17 7.86 6.11 -17.01
CA ASP A 17 7.18 6.63 -15.84
C ASP A 17 8.11 6.58 -14.61
N PRO A 18 8.41 7.73 -13.98
CA PRO A 18 9.25 7.76 -12.78
C PRO A 18 8.58 7.08 -11.59
N LEU A 19 7.26 6.86 -11.62
CA LEU A 19 6.50 6.21 -10.56
C LEU A 19 6.29 4.71 -10.78
N LYS A 20 6.78 4.13 -11.87
CA LYS A 20 6.55 2.72 -12.21
C LYS A 20 6.98 1.75 -11.11
N HIS A 21 8.00 2.11 -10.32
CA HIS A 21 8.50 1.26 -9.24
C HIS A 21 7.52 1.08 -8.09
N PHE A 22 6.55 1.99 -7.91
CA PHE A 22 5.55 1.87 -6.85
C PHE A 22 4.61 0.68 -7.06
N ARG A 23 4.41 0.23 -8.30
CA ARG A 23 3.57 -0.93 -8.60
C ARG A 23 3.97 -2.18 -7.79
N LYS A 24 5.26 -2.36 -7.57
CA LYS A 24 5.81 -3.50 -6.81
C LYS A 24 5.45 -3.48 -5.32
N LYS A 25 5.00 -2.35 -4.81
CA LYS A 25 4.65 -2.18 -3.38
C LYS A 25 3.24 -2.67 -3.05
N PHE A 26 2.48 -3.13 -4.04
CA PHE A 26 1.11 -3.56 -3.88
C PHE A 26 0.93 -5.01 -4.33
N PHE A 27 -0.02 -5.71 -3.71
CA PHE A 27 -0.48 -7.00 -4.19
C PHE A 27 -1.44 -6.79 -5.35
N ILE A 28 -1.15 -7.40 -6.49
CA ILE A 28 -1.98 -7.31 -7.68
C ILE A 28 -2.68 -8.65 -7.87
N PRO A 29 -4.03 -8.68 -7.95
CA PRO A 29 -4.75 -9.92 -8.19
C PRO A 29 -4.28 -10.60 -9.48
N LYS A 30 -4.38 -11.91 -9.50
CA LYS A 30 -3.99 -12.73 -10.65
C LYS A 30 -5.19 -13.39 -11.27
N HIS A 31 -5.16 -13.52 -12.60
CA HIS A 31 -6.04 -14.43 -13.33
C HIS A 31 -5.65 -15.88 -13.05
N THR A 32 -6.52 -16.81 -13.45
CA THR A 32 -6.26 -18.25 -13.28
C THR A 32 -5.00 -18.73 -14.02
N ASP A 33 -4.60 -18.03 -15.09
CA ASP A 33 -3.38 -18.32 -15.85
C ASP A 33 -2.12 -17.69 -15.25
N GLY A 34 -2.23 -16.97 -14.13
CA GLY A 34 -1.12 -16.33 -13.43
C GLY A 34 -0.79 -14.92 -13.91
N SER A 35 -1.45 -14.42 -14.95
CA SER A 35 -1.25 -13.04 -15.41
C SER A 35 -1.90 -12.03 -14.46
N ASP A 36 -1.36 -10.80 -14.43
CA ASP A 36 -1.88 -9.72 -13.61
C ASP A 36 -3.26 -9.25 -14.12
N VAL A 37 -4.18 -9.08 -13.18
CA VAL A 37 -5.45 -8.40 -13.47
C VAL A 37 -5.19 -6.92 -13.74
N ILE A 38 -5.85 -6.37 -14.74
CA ILE A 38 -5.90 -4.91 -14.93
C ILE A 38 -6.93 -4.36 -13.94
N TYR A 39 -6.45 -3.80 -12.83
CA TYR A 39 -7.30 -3.36 -11.72
C TYR A 39 -7.55 -1.86 -11.81
N LEU A 40 -8.80 -1.48 -12.11
CA LEU A 40 -9.22 -0.09 -12.26
C LEU A 40 -10.31 0.32 -11.25
N ALA A 41 -10.53 -0.47 -10.21
CA ALA A 41 -11.56 -0.23 -9.20
C ALA A 41 -11.03 0.41 -7.91
N GLY A 42 -9.88 1.09 -7.97
CA GLY A 42 -9.26 1.76 -6.82
C GLY A 42 -10.14 2.83 -6.16
N ASN A 43 -11.11 3.36 -6.89
CA ASN A 43 -12.10 4.29 -6.34
C ASN A 43 -13.05 3.64 -5.34
N SER A 44 -13.26 2.32 -5.44
CA SER A 44 -14.06 1.53 -4.49
C SER A 44 -13.20 0.96 -3.38
N LEU A 45 -12.12 0.26 -3.75
CA LEU A 45 -11.15 -0.31 -2.81
C LEU A 45 -9.79 -0.36 -3.49
N GLY A 46 -8.80 0.32 -2.91
CA GLY A 46 -7.43 0.28 -3.40
C GLY A 46 -6.80 -1.11 -3.23
N LEU A 47 -5.75 -1.37 -4.01
CA LEU A 47 -4.95 -2.58 -3.84
C LEU A 47 -4.25 -2.56 -2.47
N GLN A 48 -4.08 -3.74 -1.88
CA GLN A 48 -3.41 -3.86 -0.58
C GLN A 48 -1.91 -3.57 -0.71
N PRO A 49 -1.37 -2.59 0.05
CA PRO A 49 0.09 -2.42 0.15
C PRO A 49 0.74 -3.64 0.82
N LYS A 50 1.90 -4.04 0.33
CA LYS A 50 2.62 -5.22 0.87
C LYS A 50 3.08 -5.02 2.31
N THR A 51 3.27 -3.78 2.74
CA THR A 51 3.75 -3.45 4.10
C THR A 51 2.67 -3.48 5.16
N VAL A 52 1.39 -3.53 4.80
CA VAL A 52 0.27 -3.51 5.78
C VAL A 52 0.38 -4.63 6.79
N LYS A 53 0.74 -5.84 6.34
CA LYS A 53 0.90 -7.00 7.23
C LYS A 53 1.93 -6.72 8.33
N ASP A 54 3.06 -6.13 7.98
CA ASP A 54 4.13 -5.86 8.94
C ASP A 54 3.69 -4.85 10.01
N TYR A 55 2.94 -3.82 9.61
CA TYR A 55 2.38 -2.85 10.55
C TYR A 55 1.39 -3.50 11.51
N LEU A 56 0.49 -4.34 10.99
CA LEU A 56 -0.47 -5.06 11.83
C LEU A 56 0.22 -6.03 12.78
N GLU A 57 1.22 -6.77 12.31
CA GLU A 57 1.98 -7.70 13.15
C GLU A 57 2.70 -6.97 14.29
N GLN A 58 3.24 -5.77 14.04
CA GLN A 58 3.86 -4.96 15.07
C GLN A 58 2.86 -4.57 16.17
N GLU A 59 1.65 -4.15 15.78
CA GLU A 59 0.61 -3.80 16.75
C GLU A 59 0.13 -5.00 17.54
N LEU A 60 -0.06 -6.15 16.88
CA LEU A 60 -0.43 -7.39 17.56
C LEU A 60 0.63 -7.86 18.56
N LYS A 61 1.90 -7.73 18.19
CA LYS A 61 3.03 -8.06 19.05
C LYS A 61 3.04 -7.17 20.30
N ASP A 62 2.89 -5.87 20.12
CA ASP A 62 2.90 -4.91 21.21
C ASP A 62 1.71 -5.13 22.15
N TRP A 63 0.54 -5.44 21.61
CA TRP A 63 -0.62 -5.81 22.41
C TRP A 63 -0.37 -7.08 23.24
N ALA A 64 0.20 -8.11 22.63
CA ALA A 64 0.51 -9.36 23.33
C ALA A 64 1.55 -9.15 24.43
N GLU A 65 2.55 -8.29 24.20
CA GLU A 65 3.66 -8.07 25.13
C GLU A 65 3.29 -7.12 26.27
N PHE A 66 2.59 -6.03 25.97
CA PHE A 66 2.36 -4.94 26.92
C PHE A 66 0.93 -4.87 27.44
N ALA A 67 -0.04 -5.48 26.79
CA ALA A 67 -1.46 -5.35 27.14
C ALA A 67 -1.84 -3.86 27.31
N VAL A 68 -2.41 -3.46 28.44
CA VAL A 68 -2.80 -2.06 28.68
C VAL A 68 -1.62 -1.08 28.64
N GLU A 69 -0.41 -1.54 28.94
CA GLU A 69 0.79 -0.68 28.86
C GLU A 69 1.17 -0.30 27.43
N GLY A 70 0.60 -0.96 26.42
CA GLY A 70 0.75 -0.58 25.00
C GLY A 70 0.34 0.86 24.71
N HIS A 71 -0.53 1.44 25.53
CA HIS A 71 -0.90 2.86 25.44
C HIS A 71 0.30 3.79 25.50
N THR A 72 1.37 3.39 26.20
CA THR A 72 2.57 4.21 26.40
C THR A 72 3.87 3.54 25.95
N LYS A 73 3.96 2.21 25.98
CA LYS A 73 5.20 1.46 25.76
C LYS A 73 5.32 0.80 24.38
N ALA A 74 4.24 0.74 23.60
CA ALA A 74 4.29 0.20 22.25
C ALA A 74 5.26 1.00 21.37
N LYS A 75 5.71 0.39 20.28
CA LYS A 75 6.50 1.09 19.27
C LYS A 75 5.79 2.35 18.75
N ASN A 76 4.46 2.22 18.56
CA ASN A 76 3.59 3.35 18.22
C ASN A 76 2.57 3.51 19.37
N PRO A 77 2.90 4.27 20.45
CA PRO A 77 2.04 4.36 21.63
C PRO A 77 0.62 4.79 21.29
N TRP A 78 -0.38 4.06 21.79
CA TRP A 78 -1.78 4.22 21.33
C TRP A 78 -2.45 5.46 21.92
N LEU A 79 -2.00 5.94 23.09
CA LEU A 79 -2.59 7.09 23.76
C LEU A 79 -2.54 8.35 22.89
N ALA A 80 -1.43 8.54 22.17
CA ALA A 80 -1.19 9.70 21.31
C ALA A 80 -1.52 9.43 19.83
N TYR A 81 -2.30 8.41 19.54
CA TYR A 81 -2.60 7.96 18.16
C TYR A 81 -3.06 9.11 17.25
N HIS A 82 -3.91 9.99 17.76
CA HIS A 82 -4.42 11.14 16.99
C HIS A 82 -3.34 12.09 16.49
N GLU A 83 -2.18 12.14 17.18
CA GLU A 83 -1.08 13.02 16.80
C GLU A 83 -0.31 12.54 15.57
N TYR A 84 -0.34 11.23 15.29
CA TYR A 84 0.42 10.66 14.17
C TYR A 84 -0.04 11.14 12.81
N LEU A 85 -1.30 11.49 12.69
CA LEU A 85 -1.93 11.89 11.42
C LEU A 85 -2.26 13.38 11.35
N THR A 86 -2.01 14.14 12.40
CA THR A 86 -2.38 15.57 12.47
C THR A 86 -1.76 16.37 11.32
N SER A 87 -0.51 16.13 11.00
CA SER A 87 0.18 16.84 9.91
C SER A 87 -0.24 16.35 8.51
N GLN A 88 -0.93 15.20 8.43
CA GLN A 88 -1.39 14.61 7.17
C GLN A 88 -2.83 14.99 6.83
N THR A 89 -3.53 15.54 7.77
CA THR A 89 -4.93 15.97 7.61
C THR A 89 -5.05 17.49 7.58
#